data_975302d8302b23874f8a61cccb9fd855
#
_entry.id   975302d8302b23874f8a61cccb9fd855
#
_cell.length_a   1.000
_cell.length_b   1.000
_cell.length_c   1.000
_cell.angle_alpha   90.00
_cell.angle_beta   90.00
_cell.angle_gamma   90.00
#
_symmetry.space_group_name_H-M   'P 1'
#
loop_
_entity.id
_entity.type
_entity.pdbx_description
1 polymer ?
#
loop_
_entity_poly.entity_id
_entity_poly.type
_entity_poly.pdbx_seq_one_letter_code
_entity_poly.pdbx_strand_id
1 'polypeptide(L)'
;MLTSLSLIFLVGLVMGAICQKLRLPRIIGMLLTGIVLGPYVLDFLDPSILSISADLRKMALIIILIKAGLSLDLKDLKKAGRSAILMSFIPASCEIISYILLAPVILGINHVEAAVMGAVLAAVSPAVVVPRMVMLIEKHYGTDKAIPQMILSGASCDDIFVIVLFTTFLNVAQGGRANVMDFVNIPVSIILGIILGIVTGLGLYLFFETSYARKHTVRNSMKVIIVLGFSFLLIAIESWLEGKVSVSGLLAVVAMACTLKFKCVPAVSARLSEKFGKLWLAAEVILFVLVGAAVDIRYTLKAGLPALLMILAALVFRAAGVLLCTVKTNLTWKERLFCVIAYLPKATVQAAIGSVPLAAGLACGQIVLSVAVLAIIVTAPLGAIGIDCTYKRLLTEDKTH
;
A
#
# COMPACT_ATOMS: atom_id res chain seq x y z
N MET A 1 -19.04 17.65 12.37
CA MET A 1 -18.17 17.37 11.21
C MET A 1 -16.88 18.20 11.19
N LEU A 2 -16.92 19.57 11.11
CA LEU A 2 -15.68 20.39 11.05
C LEU A 2 -14.79 20.25 12.29
N THR A 3 -15.37 20.15 13.49
CA THR A 3 -14.64 19.88 14.73
C THR A 3 -13.89 18.56 14.66
N SER A 4 -14.54 17.51 14.16
CA SER A 4 -13.91 16.18 13.98
C SER A 4 -12.76 16.23 12.98
N LEU A 5 -12.90 16.95 11.85
CA LEU A 5 -11.80 17.15 10.90
C LEU A 5 -10.64 17.93 11.54
N SER A 6 -10.94 18.96 12.34
CA SER A 6 -9.92 19.70 13.09
C SER A 6 -9.15 18.79 14.04
N LEU A 7 -9.85 17.94 14.80
CA LEU A 7 -9.22 16.95 15.70
C LEU A 7 -8.38 15.94 14.91
N ILE A 8 -8.91 15.40 13.81
CA ILE A 8 -8.18 14.46 12.95
C ILE A 8 -6.86 15.08 12.48
N PHE A 9 -6.91 16.28 11.92
CA PHE A 9 -5.69 16.93 11.40
C PHE A 9 -4.74 17.36 12.50
N LEU A 10 -5.21 18.12 13.49
CA LEU A 10 -4.31 18.73 14.48
C LEU A 10 -3.75 17.68 15.44
N VAL A 11 -4.61 16.86 16.06
CA VAL A 11 -4.16 15.83 17.00
C VAL A 11 -3.38 14.75 16.27
N GLY A 12 -3.83 14.32 15.07
CA GLY A 12 -3.13 13.34 14.26
C GLY A 12 -1.71 13.79 13.87
N LEU A 13 -1.54 15.06 13.46
CA LEU A 13 -0.22 15.61 13.15
C LEU A 13 0.67 15.73 14.40
N VAL A 14 0.13 16.20 15.52
CA VAL A 14 0.88 16.33 16.78
C VAL A 14 1.35 14.96 17.27
N MET A 15 0.46 13.98 17.33
CA MET A 15 0.82 12.62 17.73
C MET A 15 1.79 11.95 16.77
N GLY A 16 1.62 12.19 15.45
CA GLY A 16 2.60 11.77 14.44
C GLY A 16 3.97 12.38 14.66
N ALA A 17 4.05 13.67 15.00
CA ALA A 17 5.31 14.36 15.32
C ALA A 17 5.94 13.85 16.63
N ILE A 18 5.13 13.56 17.66
CA ILE A 18 5.61 12.96 18.91
C ILE A 18 6.21 11.58 18.63
N CYS A 19 5.52 10.71 17.89
CA CYS A 19 6.06 9.41 17.51
C CYS A 19 7.37 9.53 16.74
N GLN A 20 7.48 10.50 15.82
CA GLN A 20 8.71 10.74 15.08
C GLN A 20 9.86 11.17 15.98
N LYS A 21 9.63 12.01 17.00
CA LYS A 21 10.64 12.35 18.03
C LYS A 21 11.07 11.12 18.84
N LEU A 22 10.16 10.18 19.07
CA LEU A 22 10.44 8.90 19.72
C LEU A 22 11.08 7.86 18.78
N ARG A 23 11.48 8.25 17.57
CA ARG A 23 12.03 7.38 16.50
C ARG A 23 11.05 6.31 16.01
N LEU A 24 9.75 6.52 16.22
CA LEU A 24 8.69 5.67 15.68
C LEU A 24 8.13 6.27 14.37
N PRO A 25 7.59 5.46 13.46
CA PRO A 25 6.86 5.97 12.30
C PRO A 25 5.69 6.86 12.69
N ARG A 26 5.50 8.00 11.99
CA ARG A 26 4.39 8.97 12.22
C ARG A 26 3.01 8.31 12.18
N ILE A 27 2.87 7.32 11.34
CA ILE A 27 1.65 6.55 11.09
C ILE A 27 1.07 5.96 12.37
N ILE A 28 1.94 5.52 13.28
CA ILE A 28 1.52 4.96 14.59
C ILE A 28 0.81 6.01 15.42
N GLY A 29 1.34 7.23 15.49
CA GLY A 29 0.69 8.32 16.21
C GLY A 29 -0.69 8.65 15.63
N MET A 30 -0.83 8.65 14.30
CA MET A 30 -2.10 8.90 13.63
C MET A 30 -3.11 7.77 13.90
N LEU A 31 -2.69 6.50 13.82
CA LEU A 31 -3.55 5.34 14.15
C LEU A 31 -4.02 5.38 15.60
N LEU A 32 -3.11 5.61 16.55
CA LEU A 32 -3.44 5.72 17.96
C LEU A 32 -4.40 6.88 18.22
N THR A 33 -4.20 8.03 17.53
CA THR A 33 -5.16 9.15 17.58
C THR A 33 -6.56 8.70 17.17
N GLY A 34 -6.66 7.94 16.09
CA GLY A 34 -7.95 7.42 15.61
C GLY A 34 -8.60 6.46 16.59
N ILE A 35 -7.84 5.53 17.16
CA ILE A 35 -8.32 4.59 18.18
C ILE A 35 -8.86 5.37 19.39
N VAL A 36 -8.10 6.36 19.87
CA VAL A 36 -8.47 7.13 21.09
C VAL A 36 -9.68 8.05 20.82
N LEU A 37 -9.70 8.78 19.71
CA LEU A 37 -10.81 9.69 19.36
C LEU A 37 -12.04 8.99 18.82
N GLY A 38 -11.91 7.73 18.41
CA GLY A 38 -12.95 6.92 17.79
C GLY A 38 -14.06 6.51 18.75
N PRO A 39 -15.13 5.87 18.21
CA PRO A 39 -16.36 5.54 18.95
C PRO A 39 -16.16 4.48 20.03
N TYR A 40 -15.04 3.75 20.00
CA TYR A 40 -14.79 2.67 20.95
C TYR A 40 -14.04 3.10 22.22
N VAL A 41 -13.52 4.37 22.27
CA VAL A 41 -12.75 4.88 23.43
C VAL A 41 -13.36 6.20 23.92
N LEU A 42 -13.08 7.34 23.28
CA LEU A 42 -13.56 8.67 23.74
C LEU A 42 -14.80 9.18 23.02
N ASP A 43 -15.13 8.62 21.87
CA ASP A 43 -16.28 9.01 21.04
C ASP A 43 -16.33 10.51 20.72
N PHE A 44 -15.17 11.11 20.38
CA PHE A 44 -15.08 12.52 20.04
C PHE A 44 -15.31 12.81 18.56
N LEU A 45 -15.37 11.76 17.73
CA LEU A 45 -15.64 11.90 16.30
C LEU A 45 -17.14 11.88 16.04
N ASP A 46 -17.61 12.94 15.44
CA ASP A 46 -19.02 13.12 15.07
C ASP A 46 -19.51 11.98 14.14
N PRO A 47 -20.72 11.44 14.36
CA PRO A 47 -21.28 10.39 13.50
C PRO A 47 -21.31 10.74 12.01
N SER A 48 -21.43 12.03 11.65
CA SER A 48 -21.41 12.47 10.26
C SER A 48 -20.07 12.22 9.56
N ILE A 49 -18.92 12.27 10.26
CA ILE A 49 -17.62 11.94 9.68
C ILE A 49 -17.40 10.42 9.64
N LEU A 50 -17.94 9.72 10.62
CA LEU A 50 -17.86 8.26 10.68
C LEU A 50 -18.69 7.62 9.56
N SER A 51 -19.86 8.16 9.24
CA SER A 51 -20.72 7.65 8.15
C SER A 51 -20.09 7.74 6.77
N ILE A 52 -19.26 8.77 6.50
CA ILE A 52 -18.53 8.94 5.23
C ILE A 52 -17.07 8.46 5.31
N SER A 53 -16.67 7.85 6.43
CA SER A 53 -15.28 7.48 6.65
C SER A 53 -14.76 6.46 5.63
N ALA A 54 -15.61 5.55 5.15
CA ALA A 54 -15.27 4.59 4.11
C ALA A 54 -14.90 5.28 2.80
N ASP A 55 -15.69 6.30 2.40
CA ASP A 55 -15.43 7.07 1.17
C ASP A 55 -14.16 7.91 1.29
N LEU A 56 -13.94 8.56 2.43
CA LEU A 56 -12.72 9.32 2.69
C LEU A 56 -11.47 8.43 2.65
N ARG A 57 -11.53 7.22 3.21
CA ARG A 57 -10.44 6.23 3.12
C ARG A 57 -10.23 5.76 1.68
N LYS A 58 -11.31 5.55 0.92
CA LYS A 58 -11.25 5.18 -0.51
C LYS A 58 -10.63 6.30 -1.35
N MET A 59 -10.97 7.57 -1.08
CA MET A 59 -10.32 8.72 -1.72
C MET A 59 -8.81 8.76 -1.42
N ALA A 60 -8.42 8.55 -0.18
CA ALA A 60 -7.01 8.49 0.20
C ALA A 60 -6.28 7.31 -0.47
N LEU A 61 -6.93 6.15 -0.59
CA LEU A 61 -6.42 5.01 -1.34
C LEU A 61 -6.17 5.37 -2.81
N ILE A 62 -7.11 6.04 -3.48
CA ILE A 62 -6.95 6.47 -4.87
C ILE A 62 -5.76 7.42 -5.03
N ILE A 63 -5.58 8.38 -4.11
CA ILE A 63 -4.46 9.32 -4.14
C ILE A 63 -3.11 8.58 -4.02
N ILE A 64 -3.00 7.60 -3.12
CA ILE A 64 -1.76 6.82 -2.99
C ILE A 64 -1.50 5.94 -4.20
N LEU A 65 -2.55 5.37 -4.83
CA LEU A 65 -2.41 4.58 -6.04
C LEU A 65 -1.91 5.40 -7.23
N ILE A 66 -2.44 6.62 -7.41
CA ILE A 66 -1.94 7.54 -8.43
C ILE A 66 -0.47 7.87 -8.15
N LYS A 67 -0.13 8.19 -6.90
CA LYS A 67 1.25 8.45 -6.50
C LYS A 67 2.16 7.26 -6.78
N ALA A 68 1.75 6.05 -6.45
CA ALA A 68 2.50 4.82 -6.70
C ALA A 68 2.75 4.62 -8.21
N GLY A 69 1.71 4.73 -9.04
CA GLY A 69 1.84 4.62 -10.49
C GLY A 69 2.74 5.71 -11.12
N LEU A 70 2.68 6.96 -10.64
CA LEU A 70 3.53 8.05 -11.09
C LEU A 70 4.99 7.93 -10.61
N SER A 71 5.26 7.20 -9.54
CA SER A 71 6.62 6.99 -9.00
C SER A 71 7.31 5.76 -9.56
N LEU A 72 6.60 4.89 -10.28
CA LEU A 72 7.15 3.67 -10.86
C LEU A 72 8.24 4.00 -11.88
N ASP A 73 9.47 3.47 -11.70
CA ASP A 73 10.56 3.58 -12.66
C ASP A 73 11.03 2.20 -13.14
N LEU A 74 10.61 1.87 -14.38
CA LEU A 74 10.99 0.60 -15.01
C LEU A 74 12.51 0.53 -15.33
N LYS A 75 13.18 1.68 -15.46
CA LYS A 75 14.64 1.68 -15.72
C LYS A 75 15.39 1.28 -14.46
N ASP A 76 14.94 1.77 -13.28
CA ASP A 76 15.53 1.41 -12.01
C ASP A 76 15.24 -0.06 -11.68
N LEU A 77 14.03 -0.55 -11.99
CA LEU A 77 13.69 -1.97 -11.86
C LEU A 77 14.59 -2.87 -12.73
N LYS A 78 14.85 -2.46 -13.99
CA LYS A 78 15.77 -3.18 -14.87
C LYS A 78 17.22 -3.15 -14.37
N LYS A 79 17.69 -1.98 -13.87
CA LYS A 79 19.05 -1.84 -13.31
C LYS A 79 19.28 -2.64 -12.05
N ALA A 80 18.26 -2.71 -11.17
CA ALA A 80 18.30 -3.48 -9.94
C ALA A 80 18.28 -5.02 -10.16
N GLY A 81 18.00 -5.44 -11.40
CA GLY A 81 18.19 -6.81 -11.88
C GLY A 81 17.12 -7.80 -11.41
N ARG A 82 17.44 -9.10 -11.61
CA ARG A 82 16.52 -10.20 -11.33
C ARG A 82 15.96 -10.19 -9.92
N SER A 83 16.78 -9.88 -8.92
CA SER A 83 16.36 -9.94 -7.52
C SER A 83 15.30 -8.90 -7.19
N ALA A 84 15.37 -7.67 -7.74
CA ALA A 84 14.35 -6.65 -7.54
C ALA A 84 13.00 -7.06 -8.15
N ILE A 85 13.03 -7.67 -9.34
CA ILE A 85 11.82 -8.21 -9.97
C ILE A 85 11.21 -9.30 -9.08
N LEU A 86 12.02 -10.26 -8.62
CA LEU A 86 11.53 -11.33 -7.74
C LEU A 86 10.99 -10.78 -6.41
N MET A 87 11.62 -9.76 -5.84
CA MET A 87 11.19 -9.10 -4.61
C MET A 87 9.86 -8.36 -4.76
N SER A 88 9.42 -8.06 -5.98
CA SER A 88 8.13 -7.42 -6.25
C SER A 88 6.92 -8.36 -6.06
N PHE A 89 7.12 -9.69 -6.00
CA PHE A 89 5.98 -10.61 -5.88
C PHE A 89 6.24 -11.87 -5.03
N ILE A 90 7.46 -12.42 -4.98
CA ILE A 90 7.72 -13.68 -4.23
C ILE A 90 7.49 -13.53 -2.73
N PRO A 91 8.01 -12.49 -2.03
CA PRO A 91 7.79 -12.34 -0.60
C PRO A 91 6.31 -12.19 -0.24
N ALA A 92 5.56 -11.42 -1.04
CA ALA A 92 4.13 -11.25 -0.88
C ALA A 92 3.37 -12.58 -1.12
N SER A 93 3.71 -13.31 -2.18
CA SER A 93 3.10 -14.62 -2.47
C SER A 93 3.34 -15.63 -1.35
N CYS A 94 4.56 -15.73 -0.82
CA CYS A 94 4.88 -16.61 0.30
C CYS A 94 4.06 -16.23 1.54
N GLU A 95 3.91 -14.95 1.82
CA GLU A 95 3.13 -14.47 2.93
C GLU A 95 1.63 -14.75 2.76
N ILE A 96 1.06 -14.51 1.57
CA ILE A 96 -0.35 -14.84 1.26
C ILE A 96 -0.61 -16.34 1.45
N ILE A 97 0.28 -17.17 0.93
CA ILE A 97 0.18 -18.63 1.11
C ILE A 97 0.17 -19.01 2.60
N SER A 98 0.98 -18.35 3.43
CA SER A 98 0.98 -18.62 4.86
C SER A 98 -0.37 -18.28 5.51
N TYR A 99 -1.02 -17.17 5.10
CA TYR A 99 -2.36 -16.83 5.59
C TYR A 99 -3.40 -17.86 5.14
N ILE A 100 -3.39 -18.26 3.86
CA ILE A 100 -4.33 -19.26 3.34
C ILE A 100 -4.22 -20.58 4.09
N LEU A 101 -3.00 -20.99 4.47
CA LEU A 101 -2.77 -22.27 5.17
C LEU A 101 -3.03 -22.19 6.67
N LEU A 102 -2.61 -21.12 7.33
CA LEU A 102 -2.58 -21.03 8.79
C LEU A 102 -3.76 -20.26 9.38
N ALA A 103 -4.30 -19.25 8.70
CA ALA A 103 -5.36 -18.43 9.26
C ALA A 103 -6.68 -19.20 9.50
N PRO A 104 -7.07 -20.19 8.69
CA PRO A 104 -8.22 -21.04 9.03
C PRO A 104 -8.08 -21.78 10.35
N VAL A 105 -6.88 -22.23 10.69
CA VAL A 105 -6.60 -22.97 11.93
C VAL A 105 -6.45 -22.01 13.12
N ILE A 106 -5.76 -20.89 12.94
CA ILE A 106 -5.42 -19.96 14.02
C ILE A 106 -6.55 -18.99 14.32
N LEU A 107 -7.27 -18.51 13.29
CA LEU A 107 -8.28 -17.45 13.39
C LEU A 107 -9.70 -17.94 13.12
N GLY A 108 -9.89 -19.19 12.66
CA GLY A 108 -11.21 -19.76 12.41
C GLY A 108 -11.96 -19.17 11.21
N ILE A 109 -11.25 -18.57 10.24
CA ILE A 109 -11.81 -18.02 9.00
C ILE A 109 -11.69 -19.01 7.84
N ASN A 110 -12.49 -18.86 6.80
CA ASN A 110 -12.39 -19.73 5.64
C ASN A 110 -11.18 -19.39 4.74
N HIS A 111 -10.84 -20.28 3.80
CA HIS A 111 -9.65 -20.09 2.93
C HIS A 111 -9.73 -18.86 2.00
N VAL A 112 -10.94 -18.47 1.56
CA VAL A 112 -11.13 -17.30 0.72
C VAL A 112 -10.93 -16.02 1.55
N GLU A 113 -11.50 -15.98 2.75
CA GLU A 113 -11.29 -14.89 3.71
C GLU A 113 -9.82 -14.80 4.14
N ALA A 114 -9.14 -15.94 4.30
CA ALA A 114 -7.71 -16.01 4.58
C ALA A 114 -6.88 -15.47 3.41
N ALA A 115 -7.29 -15.72 2.16
CA ALA A 115 -6.64 -15.13 0.98
C ALA A 115 -6.82 -13.61 0.91
N VAL A 116 -8.03 -13.09 1.22
CA VAL A 116 -8.28 -11.65 1.34
C VAL A 116 -7.39 -11.04 2.43
N MET A 117 -7.37 -11.64 3.62
CA MET A 117 -6.51 -11.20 4.73
C MET A 117 -5.04 -11.21 4.35
N GLY A 118 -4.56 -12.30 3.73
CA GLY A 118 -3.19 -12.45 3.27
C GLY A 118 -2.81 -11.37 2.26
N ALA A 119 -3.67 -11.07 1.29
CA ALA A 119 -3.44 -10.00 0.34
C ALA A 119 -3.40 -8.63 1.01
N VAL A 120 -4.29 -8.33 1.97
CA VAL A 120 -4.24 -7.08 2.75
C VAL A 120 -2.89 -6.92 3.45
N LEU A 121 -2.34 -8.01 3.98
CA LEU A 121 -1.15 -7.98 4.84
C LEU A 121 0.17 -8.16 4.10
N ALA A 122 0.15 -8.63 2.85
CA ALA A 122 1.36 -9.04 2.14
C ALA A 122 2.27 -7.90 1.68
N ALA A 123 1.79 -6.66 1.51
CA ALA A 123 2.63 -5.55 1.03
C ALA A 123 3.67 -5.11 2.07
N VAL A 124 4.86 -4.73 1.58
CA VAL A 124 5.83 -3.98 2.37
C VAL A 124 5.49 -2.50 2.34
N SER A 125 5.79 -1.76 3.40
CA SER A 125 5.44 -0.33 3.44
C SER A 125 6.52 0.59 2.86
N PRO A 126 6.29 1.22 1.69
CA PRO A 126 7.21 2.23 1.16
C PRO A 126 7.40 3.42 2.12
N ALA A 127 6.36 3.80 2.87
CA ALA A 127 6.45 4.93 3.79
C ALA A 127 7.49 4.75 4.90
N VAL A 128 7.78 3.52 5.28
CA VAL A 128 8.82 3.19 6.27
C VAL A 128 10.16 2.93 5.61
N VAL A 129 10.17 2.25 4.47
CA VAL A 129 11.38 1.74 3.81
C VAL A 129 12.05 2.81 2.96
N VAL A 130 11.30 3.56 2.13
CA VAL A 130 11.87 4.51 1.15
C VAL A 130 12.78 5.56 1.79
N PRO A 131 12.37 6.29 2.87
CA PRO A 131 13.25 7.30 3.47
C PRO A 131 14.58 6.73 3.97
N ARG A 132 14.55 5.48 4.45
CA ARG A 132 15.75 4.79 4.96
C ARG A 132 16.66 4.34 3.84
N MET A 133 16.11 3.78 2.77
CA MET A 133 16.91 3.39 1.61
C MET A 133 17.55 4.59 0.92
N VAL A 134 16.84 5.72 0.81
CA VAL A 134 17.41 6.99 0.31
C VAL A 134 18.57 7.44 1.19
N MET A 135 18.40 7.44 2.51
CA MET A 135 19.46 7.77 3.46
C MET A 135 20.68 6.84 3.33
N LEU A 136 20.48 5.53 3.07
CA LEU A 136 21.58 4.59 2.86
C LEU A 136 22.31 4.85 1.54
N ILE A 137 21.59 5.23 0.48
CA ILE A 137 22.18 5.65 -0.80
C ILE A 137 23.05 6.89 -0.59
N GLU A 138 22.55 7.91 0.10
CA GLU A 138 23.26 9.15 0.39
C GLU A 138 24.52 8.91 1.25
N LYS A 139 24.46 7.92 2.15
CA LYS A 139 25.57 7.52 3.03
C LYS A 139 26.47 6.43 2.45
N HIS A 140 26.25 6.03 1.21
CA HIS A 140 27.03 4.99 0.51
C HIS A 140 27.10 3.63 1.24
N TYR A 141 26.01 3.18 1.86
CA TYR A 141 25.93 1.84 2.48
C TYR A 141 25.25 0.83 1.55
N GLY A 142 25.98 -0.21 1.14
CA GLY A 142 25.49 -1.32 0.29
C GLY A 142 25.17 -0.90 -1.15
N THR A 143 25.70 0.23 -1.61
CA THR A 143 25.44 0.79 -2.94
C THR A 143 26.27 0.11 -4.03
N ASP A 144 27.41 -0.51 -3.69
CA ASP A 144 28.24 -1.34 -4.57
C ASP A 144 27.46 -2.52 -5.16
N LYS A 145 26.61 -3.14 -4.35
CA LYS A 145 25.73 -4.25 -4.75
C LYS A 145 24.29 -3.82 -5.02
N ALA A 146 24.05 -2.52 -5.11
CA ALA A 146 22.73 -1.92 -5.35
C ALA A 146 21.62 -2.42 -4.40
N ILE A 147 21.95 -2.75 -3.13
CA ILE A 147 20.99 -3.29 -2.16
C ILE A 147 19.85 -2.31 -1.87
N PRO A 148 20.10 -1.03 -1.52
CA PRO A 148 19.01 -0.07 -1.30
C PRO A 148 18.15 0.14 -2.54
N GLN A 149 18.75 0.18 -3.74
CA GLN A 149 18.02 0.34 -5.01
C GLN A 149 17.14 -0.89 -5.31
N MET A 150 17.65 -2.09 -5.05
CA MET A 150 16.89 -3.34 -5.18
C MET A 150 15.66 -3.36 -4.26
N ILE A 151 15.83 -2.96 -3.00
CA ILE A 151 14.75 -2.88 -2.01
C ILE A 151 13.72 -1.82 -2.43
N LEU A 152 14.16 -0.64 -2.86
CA LEU A 152 13.27 0.44 -3.34
C LEU A 152 12.41 -0.01 -4.53
N SER A 153 13.06 -0.60 -5.54
CA SER A 153 12.38 -1.04 -6.76
C SER A 153 11.40 -2.18 -6.46
N GLY A 154 11.81 -3.16 -5.64
CA GLY A 154 10.96 -4.26 -5.23
C GLY A 154 9.74 -3.78 -4.44
N ALA A 155 9.94 -2.92 -3.44
CA ALA A 155 8.87 -2.38 -2.60
C ALA A 155 7.86 -1.53 -3.38
N SER A 156 8.31 -0.80 -4.41
CA SER A 156 7.39 0.01 -5.24
C SER A 156 6.48 -0.84 -6.13
N CYS A 157 6.94 -2.00 -6.58
CA CYS A 157 6.15 -2.91 -7.41
C CYS A 157 5.31 -3.89 -6.58
N ASP A 158 5.75 -4.23 -5.37
CA ASP A 158 5.05 -5.10 -4.42
C ASP A 158 3.63 -4.59 -4.12
N ASP A 159 3.48 -3.28 -3.91
CA ASP A 159 2.17 -2.64 -3.68
C ASP A 159 1.18 -2.93 -4.82
N ILE A 160 1.64 -2.80 -6.07
CA ILE A 160 0.79 -3.02 -7.25
C ILE A 160 0.37 -4.49 -7.33
N PHE A 161 1.32 -5.41 -7.15
CA PHE A 161 1.06 -6.85 -7.17
C PHE A 161 0.03 -7.26 -6.10
N VAL A 162 0.21 -6.76 -4.87
CA VAL A 162 -0.68 -7.05 -3.74
C VAL A 162 -2.10 -6.51 -3.98
N ILE A 163 -2.23 -5.31 -4.55
CA ILE A 163 -3.54 -4.72 -4.85
C ILE A 163 -4.29 -5.54 -5.90
N VAL A 164 -3.58 -6.04 -6.93
CA VAL A 164 -4.17 -6.93 -7.93
C VAL A 164 -4.74 -8.20 -7.27
N LEU A 165 -3.95 -8.85 -6.41
CA LEU A 165 -4.41 -10.04 -5.70
C LEU A 165 -5.53 -9.74 -4.72
N PHE A 166 -5.45 -8.61 -4.00
CA PHE A 166 -6.50 -8.19 -3.08
C PHE A 166 -7.84 -7.99 -3.79
N THR A 167 -7.88 -7.23 -4.87
CA THR A 167 -9.12 -7.00 -5.63
C THR A 167 -9.69 -8.30 -6.18
N THR A 168 -8.80 -9.20 -6.62
CA THR A 168 -9.14 -10.53 -7.08
C THR A 168 -9.83 -11.35 -5.97
N PHE A 169 -9.19 -11.50 -4.83
CA PHE A 169 -9.75 -12.30 -3.72
C PHE A 169 -10.98 -11.65 -3.09
N LEU A 170 -11.05 -10.31 -3.07
CA LEU A 170 -12.21 -9.58 -2.60
C LEU A 170 -13.44 -9.89 -3.46
N ASN A 171 -13.30 -9.86 -4.79
CA ASN A 171 -14.38 -10.18 -5.73
C ASN A 171 -14.87 -11.63 -5.54
N VAL A 172 -13.95 -12.58 -5.36
CA VAL A 172 -14.32 -13.98 -5.05
C VAL A 172 -15.09 -14.08 -3.74
N ALA A 173 -14.66 -13.34 -2.72
CA ALA A 173 -15.31 -13.36 -1.41
C ALA A 173 -16.74 -12.76 -1.43
N GLN A 174 -16.98 -11.77 -2.29
CA GLN A 174 -18.28 -11.13 -2.47
C GLN A 174 -19.27 -12.00 -3.27
N GLY A 175 -18.78 -12.84 -4.19
CA GLY A 175 -19.62 -13.66 -5.08
C GLY A 175 -20.36 -14.85 -4.43
N GLY A 176 -20.12 -15.18 -3.17
CA GLY A 176 -20.86 -16.11 -2.31
C GLY A 176 -20.86 -17.61 -2.73
N ARG A 177 -20.51 -17.94 -3.96
CA ARG A 177 -20.22 -19.30 -4.46
C ARG A 177 -19.10 -19.23 -5.49
N ALA A 178 -17.98 -19.86 -5.20
CA ALA A 178 -16.89 -20.01 -6.15
C ALA A 178 -17.36 -20.86 -7.36
N ASN A 179 -18.00 -20.22 -8.32
CA ASN A 179 -18.23 -20.84 -9.63
C ASN A 179 -16.90 -20.82 -10.40
N VAL A 180 -16.65 -21.89 -11.16
CA VAL A 180 -15.47 -21.95 -12.07
C VAL A 180 -15.41 -20.72 -12.98
N MET A 181 -16.57 -20.16 -13.31
CA MET A 181 -16.71 -18.95 -14.13
C MET A 181 -16.17 -17.70 -13.42
N ASP A 182 -16.21 -17.62 -12.09
CA ASP A 182 -15.66 -16.48 -11.32
C ASP A 182 -14.13 -16.48 -11.38
N PHE A 183 -13.49 -17.65 -11.41
CA PHE A 183 -12.04 -17.76 -11.62
C PHE A 183 -11.62 -17.30 -13.02
N VAL A 184 -12.48 -17.43 -14.03
CA VAL A 184 -12.23 -16.91 -15.40
C VAL A 184 -12.44 -15.40 -15.43
N ASN A 185 -13.38 -14.86 -14.67
CA ASN A 185 -13.64 -13.43 -14.56
C ASN A 185 -12.49 -12.65 -13.91
N ILE A 186 -11.66 -13.29 -13.08
CA ILE A 186 -10.52 -12.66 -12.43
C ILE A 186 -9.48 -12.14 -13.44
N PRO A 187 -8.88 -12.97 -14.31
CA PRO A 187 -7.97 -12.49 -15.35
C PRO A 187 -8.63 -11.46 -16.27
N VAL A 188 -9.91 -11.63 -16.58
CA VAL A 188 -10.67 -10.68 -17.41
C VAL A 188 -10.77 -9.32 -16.73
N SER A 189 -11.11 -9.27 -15.46
CA SER A 189 -11.20 -8.03 -14.67
C SER A 189 -9.86 -7.30 -14.60
N ILE A 190 -8.76 -8.02 -14.42
CA ILE A 190 -7.41 -7.47 -14.42
C ILE A 190 -7.06 -6.88 -15.79
N ILE A 191 -7.24 -7.65 -16.84
CA ILE A 191 -6.90 -7.24 -18.22
C ILE A 191 -7.74 -6.03 -18.62
N LEU A 192 -9.05 -6.07 -18.40
CA LEU A 192 -9.96 -4.96 -18.73
C LEU A 192 -9.65 -3.72 -17.91
N GLY A 193 -9.33 -3.85 -16.62
CA GLY A 193 -8.88 -2.74 -15.76
C GLY A 193 -7.60 -2.09 -16.31
N ILE A 194 -6.60 -2.89 -16.68
CA ILE A 194 -5.35 -2.40 -17.27
C ILE A 194 -5.62 -1.70 -18.61
N ILE A 195 -6.39 -2.30 -19.50
CA ILE A 195 -6.73 -1.70 -20.81
C ILE A 195 -7.45 -0.38 -20.62
N LEU A 196 -8.48 -0.34 -19.77
CA LEU A 196 -9.25 0.88 -19.48
C LEU A 196 -8.35 1.98 -18.92
N GLY A 197 -7.43 1.63 -18.00
CA GLY A 197 -6.46 2.56 -17.45
C GLY A 197 -5.47 3.09 -18.48
N ILE A 198 -4.95 2.23 -19.36
CA ILE A 198 -4.05 2.63 -20.46
C ILE A 198 -4.78 3.56 -21.42
N VAL A 199 -6.00 3.22 -21.86
CA VAL A 199 -6.81 4.04 -22.78
C VAL A 199 -7.07 5.42 -22.17
N THR A 200 -7.49 5.47 -20.91
CA THR A 200 -7.72 6.71 -20.19
C THR A 200 -6.43 7.53 -20.04
N GLY A 201 -5.31 6.88 -19.69
CA GLY A 201 -4.01 7.51 -19.57
C GLY A 201 -3.48 8.07 -20.88
N LEU A 202 -3.67 7.37 -21.99
CA LEU A 202 -3.34 7.86 -23.33
C LEU A 202 -4.24 9.03 -23.75
N GLY A 203 -5.53 8.97 -23.47
CA GLY A 203 -6.46 10.08 -23.71
C GLY A 203 -6.05 11.35 -22.96
N LEU A 204 -5.69 11.22 -21.68
CA LEU A 204 -5.20 12.34 -20.88
C LEU A 204 -3.84 12.87 -21.37
N TYR A 205 -2.94 11.98 -21.77
CA TYR A 205 -1.67 12.37 -22.38
C TYR A 205 -1.92 13.21 -23.65
N LEU A 206 -2.72 12.70 -24.59
CA LEU A 206 -3.05 13.41 -25.81
C LEU A 206 -3.74 14.76 -25.52
N PHE A 207 -4.64 14.81 -24.56
CA PHE A 207 -5.30 16.06 -24.13
C PHE A 207 -4.27 17.08 -23.60
N PHE A 208 -3.33 16.65 -22.77
CA PHE A 208 -2.30 17.54 -22.22
C PHE A 208 -1.30 18.02 -23.28
N GLU A 209 -0.94 17.15 -24.24
CA GLU A 209 -0.01 17.46 -25.33
C GLU A 209 -0.66 18.39 -26.37
N THR A 210 -1.88 18.11 -26.83
CA THR A 210 -2.62 18.94 -27.79
C THR A 210 -2.94 20.32 -27.22
N SER A 211 -3.26 20.39 -25.93
CA SER A 211 -3.47 21.68 -25.25
C SER A 211 -2.19 22.49 -25.21
N TYR A 212 -1.03 21.85 -24.99
CA TYR A 212 0.27 22.50 -25.00
C TYR A 212 0.65 23.00 -26.40
N ALA A 213 0.45 22.18 -27.44
CA ALA A 213 0.72 22.56 -28.83
C ALA A 213 -0.13 23.74 -29.33
N ARG A 214 -1.35 23.90 -28.81
CA ARG A 214 -2.25 25.05 -29.10
C ARG A 214 -1.98 26.29 -28.26
N LYS A 215 -0.85 26.39 -27.58
CA LYS A 215 -0.47 27.48 -26.66
C LYS A 215 -1.44 27.70 -25.47
N HIS A 216 -2.38 26.78 -25.25
CA HIS A 216 -3.22 26.74 -24.05
C HIS A 216 -2.58 25.86 -23.01
N THR A 217 -1.67 26.43 -22.20
CA THR A 217 -1.01 25.68 -21.14
C THR A 217 -1.99 25.31 -20.01
N VAL A 218 -2.36 24.05 -19.92
CA VAL A 218 -3.11 23.57 -18.76
C VAL A 218 -2.23 23.66 -17.52
N ARG A 219 -2.64 24.50 -16.56
CA ARG A 219 -1.89 24.68 -15.30
C ARG A 219 -1.74 23.32 -14.59
N ASN A 220 -0.56 23.08 -14.00
CA ASN A 220 -0.27 21.79 -13.33
C ASN A 220 -1.30 21.43 -12.24
N SER A 221 -1.91 22.42 -11.57
CA SER A 221 -2.98 22.16 -10.60
C SER A 221 -4.26 21.65 -11.26
N MET A 222 -4.59 22.14 -12.46
CA MET A 222 -5.73 21.66 -13.24
C MET A 222 -5.50 20.21 -13.68
N LYS A 223 -4.28 19.86 -14.10
CA LYS A 223 -3.93 18.46 -14.46
C LYS A 223 -4.16 17.50 -13.29
N VAL A 224 -3.82 17.92 -12.06
CA VAL A 224 -4.07 17.09 -10.85
C VAL A 224 -5.56 16.85 -10.64
N ILE A 225 -6.38 17.91 -10.77
CA ILE A 225 -7.84 17.81 -10.60
C ILE A 225 -8.43 16.88 -11.68
N ILE A 226 -7.99 17.04 -12.93
CA ILE A 226 -8.44 16.21 -14.06
C ILE A 226 -8.07 14.74 -13.82
N VAL A 227 -6.82 14.44 -13.47
CA VAL A 227 -6.37 13.07 -13.18
C VAL A 227 -7.16 12.47 -12.01
N LEU A 228 -7.39 13.25 -10.95
CA LEU A 228 -8.19 12.80 -9.81
C LEU A 228 -9.65 12.53 -10.20
N GLY A 229 -10.26 13.42 -11.00
CA GLY A 229 -11.63 13.24 -11.49
C GLY A 229 -11.78 11.98 -12.36
N PHE A 230 -10.84 11.74 -13.28
CA PHE A 230 -10.83 10.50 -14.06
C PHE A 230 -10.59 9.26 -13.21
N SER A 231 -9.79 9.37 -12.15
CA SER A 231 -9.60 8.26 -11.21
C SER A 231 -10.90 7.89 -10.49
N PHE A 232 -11.67 8.88 -10.04
CA PHE A 232 -12.99 8.64 -9.46
C PHE A 232 -13.97 8.05 -10.49
N LEU A 233 -13.92 8.54 -11.74
CA LEU A 233 -14.74 8.00 -12.83
C LEU A 233 -14.42 6.53 -13.11
N LEU A 234 -13.15 6.13 -13.12
CA LEU A 234 -12.73 4.74 -13.30
C LEU A 234 -13.30 3.81 -12.22
N ILE A 235 -13.34 4.29 -10.97
CA ILE A 235 -13.97 3.55 -9.87
C ILE A 235 -15.51 3.51 -10.03
N ALA A 236 -16.12 4.59 -10.50
CA ALA A 236 -17.56 4.62 -10.77
C ALA A 236 -17.94 3.67 -11.91
N ILE A 237 -17.12 3.58 -12.96
CA ILE A 237 -17.31 2.63 -14.07
C ILE A 237 -17.29 1.18 -13.57
N GLU A 238 -16.40 0.82 -12.65
CA GLU A 238 -16.40 -0.49 -11.99
C GLU A 238 -17.79 -0.79 -11.38
N SER A 239 -18.31 0.14 -10.58
CA SER A 239 -19.62 -0.01 -9.94
C SER A 239 -20.78 -0.05 -10.94
N TRP A 240 -20.72 0.69 -12.05
CA TRP A 240 -21.77 0.68 -13.09
C TRP A 240 -21.78 -0.59 -13.94
N LEU A 241 -20.61 -1.25 -14.08
CA LEU A 241 -20.46 -2.49 -14.83
C LEU A 241 -20.65 -3.73 -13.95
N GLU A 242 -20.80 -3.57 -12.65
CA GLU A 242 -20.99 -4.66 -11.70
C GLU A 242 -22.18 -5.56 -12.13
N GLY A 243 -21.95 -6.87 -12.13
CA GLY A 243 -22.92 -7.86 -12.60
C GLY A 243 -23.01 -8.05 -14.12
N LYS A 244 -22.35 -7.21 -14.94
CA LYS A 244 -22.30 -7.35 -16.41
C LYS A 244 -20.91 -7.74 -16.89
N VAL A 245 -19.93 -6.98 -16.52
CA VAL A 245 -18.52 -7.17 -16.89
C VAL A 245 -17.64 -6.83 -15.68
N SER A 246 -16.80 -7.77 -15.29
CA SER A 246 -15.85 -7.53 -14.21
C SER A 246 -14.70 -6.64 -14.70
N VAL A 247 -14.56 -5.46 -14.10
CA VAL A 247 -13.47 -4.51 -14.38
C VAL A 247 -12.88 -4.05 -13.05
N SER A 248 -11.56 -4.07 -12.89
CA SER A 248 -10.91 -3.52 -11.69
C SER A 248 -10.62 -2.03 -11.85
N GLY A 249 -11.41 -1.19 -11.19
CA GLY A 249 -11.25 0.27 -11.20
C GLY A 249 -9.96 0.72 -10.52
N LEU A 250 -9.58 0.10 -9.41
CA LEU A 250 -8.32 0.41 -8.71
C LEU A 250 -7.11 0.13 -9.60
N LEU A 251 -7.14 -0.99 -10.33
CA LEU A 251 -6.07 -1.33 -11.25
C LEU A 251 -6.05 -0.39 -12.47
N ALA A 252 -7.22 0.03 -12.94
CA ALA A 252 -7.33 1.05 -13.99
C ALA A 252 -6.70 2.38 -13.56
N VAL A 253 -6.90 2.82 -12.32
CA VAL A 253 -6.25 4.03 -11.78
C VAL A 253 -4.72 3.90 -11.79
N VAL A 254 -4.17 2.77 -11.34
CA VAL A 254 -2.72 2.53 -11.37
C VAL A 254 -2.20 2.53 -12.80
N ALA A 255 -2.85 1.79 -13.72
CA ALA A 255 -2.45 1.69 -15.12
C ALA A 255 -2.52 3.06 -15.83
N MET A 256 -3.52 3.89 -15.55
CA MET A 256 -3.62 5.27 -16.02
C MET A 256 -2.43 6.11 -15.53
N ALA A 257 -2.11 6.05 -14.25
CA ALA A 257 -1.00 6.80 -13.66
C ALA A 257 0.36 6.35 -14.23
N CYS A 258 0.60 5.05 -14.39
CA CYS A 258 1.77 4.50 -15.06
C CYS A 258 1.87 4.98 -16.52
N THR A 259 0.77 4.98 -17.26
CA THR A 259 0.73 5.45 -18.65
C THR A 259 1.11 6.92 -18.75
N LEU A 260 0.60 7.78 -17.86
CA LEU A 260 1.01 9.18 -17.77
C LEU A 260 2.49 9.31 -17.43
N LYS A 261 3.01 8.50 -16.52
CA LYS A 261 4.43 8.49 -16.16
C LYS A 261 5.33 8.18 -17.36
N PHE A 262 4.95 7.21 -18.19
CA PHE A 262 5.78 6.75 -19.31
C PHE A 262 5.62 7.58 -20.59
N LYS A 263 4.47 8.19 -20.81
CA LYS A 263 4.16 8.92 -22.04
C LYS A 263 4.40 10.41 -21.92
N CYS A 264 4.06 11.04 -20.79
CA CYS A 264 4.29 12.46 -20.60
C CYS A 264 5.76 12.81 -20.51
N VAL A 265 6.10 14.05 -20.90
CA VAL A 265 7.44 14.63 -20.73
C VAL A 265 7.86 14.50 -19.26
N PRO A 266 9.13 14.12 -18.97
CA PRO A 266 9.61 13.89 -17.59
C PRO A 266 9.30 15.04 -16.62
N ALA A 267 9.36 16.30 -17.07
CA ALA A 267 9.03 17.47 -16.27
C ALA A 267 7.54 17.51 -15.85
N VAL A 268 6.62 17.03 -16.69
CA VAL A 268 5.19 16.96 -16.39
C VAL A 268 4.91 15.86 -15.41
N SER A 269 5.43 14.66 -15.63
CA SER A 269 5.23 13.52 -14.73
C SER A 269 5.85 13.77 -13.35
N ALA A 270 7.04 14.39 -13.27
CA ALA A 270 7.65 14.76 -12.00
C ALA A 270 6.81 15.78 -11.21
N ARG A 271 6.29 16.82 -11.88
CA ARG A 271 5.41 17.81 -11.24
C ARG A 271 4.07 17.21 -10.78
N LEU A 272 3.50 16.28 -11.53
CA LEU A 272 2.30 15.53 -11.10
C LEU A 272 2.62 14.70 -9.85
N SER A 273 3.70 13.94 -9.87
CA SER A 273 4.16 13.12 -8.73
C SER A 273 4.38 13.97 -7.48
N GLU A 274 5.03 15.14 -7.60
CA GLU A 274 5.24 16.09 -6.50
C GLU A 274 3.90 16.58 -5.91
N LYS A 275 2.96 16.98 -6.77
CA LYS A 275 1.65 17.50 -6.33
C LYS A 275 0.80 16.42 -5.67
N PHE A 276 0.76 15.20 -6.22
CA PHE A 276 0.11 14.08 -5.58
C PHE A 276 0.82 13.68 -4.28
N GLY A 277 2.13 13.85 -4.18
CA GLY A 277 2.86 13.73 -2.92
C GLY A 277 2.40 14.72 -1.85
N LYS A 278 2.11 15.98 -2.22
CA LYS A 278 1.55 17.00 -1.30
C LYS A 278 0.11 16.70 -0.89
N LEU A 279 -0.73 16.25 -1.84
CA LEU A 279 -2.10 15.80 -1.54
C LEU A 279 -2.09 14.60 -0.59
N TRP A 280 -1.13 13.69 -0.77
CA TRP A 280 -0.97 12.53 0.08
C TRP A 280 -0.74 12.90 1.54
N LEU A 281 -0.05 13.99 1.85
CA LEU A 281 0.18 14.40 3.24
C LEU A 281 -1.12 14.61 4.04
N ALA A 282 -2.13 15.24 3.43
CA ALA A 282 -3.43 15.40 4.05
C ALA A 282 -4.25 14.08 4.04
N ALA A 283 -4.22 13.37 2.92
CA ALA A 283 -4.90 12.09 2.76
C ALA A 283 -4.38 11.03 3.73
N GLU A 284 -3.07 11.03 4.00
CA GLU A 284 -2.41 10.14 4.96
C GLU A 284 -2.97 10.31 6.38
N VAL A 285 -3.11 11.55 6.84
CA VAL A 285 -3.66 11.83 8.18
C VAL A 285 -5.11 11.34 8.27
N ILE A 286 -5.94 11.69 7.29
CA ILE A 286 -7.35 11.25 7.23
C ILE A 286 -7.40 9.71 7.23
N LEU A 287 -6.62 9.06 6.37
CA LEU A 287 -6.61 7.60 6.24
C LEU A 287 -6.28 6.93 7.56
N PHE A 288 -5.13 7.25 8.15
CA PHE A 288 -4.66 6.54 9.34
C PHE A 288 -5.51 6.81 10.57
N VAL A 289 -5.97 8.05 10.76
CA VAL A 289 -6.86 8.38 11.90
C VAL A 289 -8.23 7.69 11.72
N LEU A 290 -8.83 7.72 10.52
CA LEU A 290 -10.12 7.05 10.29
C LEU A 290 -10.02 5.53 10.29
N VAL A 291 -8.89 4.96 9.88
CA VAL A 291 -8.62 3.51 10.04
C VAL A 291 -8.52 3.17 11.51
N GLY A 292 -7.80 3.96 12.30
CA GLY A 292 -7.73 3.78 13.76
C GLY A 292 -9.12 3.87 14.42
N ALA A 293 -9.93 4.86 14.02
CA ALA A 293 -11.28 5.04 14.55
C ALA A 293 -12.25 3.89 14.21
N ALA A 294 -12.01 3.17 13.12
CA ALA A 294 -12.83 2.01 12.73
C ALA A 294 -12.46 0.73 13.50
N VAL A 295 -11.37 0.73 14.29
CA VAL A 295 -10.90 -0.45 15.04
C VAL A 295 -11.69 -0.60 16.34
N ASP A 296 -12.39 -1.70 16.48
CA ASP A 296 -12.91 -2.12 17.79
C ASP A 296 -11.78 -2.71 18.63
N ILE A 297 -11.32 -1.92 19.60
CA ILE A 297 -10.19 -2.30 20.48
C ILE A 297 -10.53 -3.54 21.31
N ARG A 298 -11.81 -3.73 21.69
CA ARG A 298 -12.25 -4.89 22.49
C ARG A 298 -12.14 -6.16 21.68
N TYR A 299 -12.55 -6.10 20.40
CA TYR A 299 -12.41 -7.21 19.46
C TYR A 299 -10.95 -7.53 19.18
N THR A 300 -10.14 -6.49 18.96
CA THR A 300 -8.70 -6.62 18.71
C THR A 300 -7.96 -7.25 19.89
N LEU A 301 -8.32 -6.90 21.12
CA LEU A 301 -7.73 -7.51 22.33
C LEU A 301 -8.13 -8.98 22.50
N LYS A 302 -9.38 -9.36 22.15
CA LYS A 302 -9.80 -10.78 22.17
C LYS A 302 -9.07 -11.62 21.13
N ALA A 303 -8.87 -11.09 19.94
CA ALA A 303 -8.12 -11.75 18.86
C ALA A 303 -6.59 -11.61 19.03
N GLY A 304 -6.12 -10.84 20.01
CA GLY A 304 -4.75 -10.32 20.11
C GLY A 304 -3.64 -11.36 20.00
N LEU A 305 -3.68 -12.43 20.81
CA LEU A 305 -2.62 -13.44 20.77
C LEU A 305 -2.66 -14.30 19.50
N PRO A 306 -3.80 -14.86 19.05
CA PRO A 306 -3.88 -15.56 17.79
C PRO A 306 -3.49 -14.70 16.58
N ALA A 307 -3.93 -13.42 16.56
CA ALA A 307 -3.57 -12.47 15.51
C ALA A 307 -2.07 -12.19 15.48
N LEU A 308 -1.44 -11.99 16.64
CA LEU A 308 0.00 -11.78 16.76
C LEU A 308 0.78 -13.01 16.30
N LEU A 309 0.38 -14.21 16.72
CA LEU A 309 1.00 -15.47 16.27
C LEU A 309 0.88 -15.63 14.76
N MET A 310 -0.28 -15.31 14.19
CA MET A 310 -0.48 -15.35 12.73
C MET A 310 0.46 -14.39 12.01
N ILE A 311 0.57 -13.16 12.48
CA ILE A 311 1.48 -12.16 11.91
C ILE A 311 2.93 -12.66 11.98
N LEU A 312 3.39 -13.14 13.13
CA LEU A 312 4.76 -13.63 13.30
C LEU A 312 5.05 -14.85 12.41
N ALA A 313 4.11 -15.79 12.30
CA ALA A 313 4.23 -16.92 11.40
C ALA A 313 4.33 -16.46 9.93
N ALA A 314 3.47 -15.53 9.51
CA ALA A 314 3.47 -14.97 8.17
C ALA A 314 4.80 -14.25 7.84
N LEU A 315 5.40 -13.53 8.80
CA LEU A 315 6.71 -12.90 8.62
C LEU A 315 7.85 -13.92 8.39
N VAL A 316 7.76 -15.12 8.95
CA VAL A 316 8.73 -16.21 8.66
C VAL A 316 8.63 -16.62 7.19
N PHE A 317 7.42 -16.82 6.66
CA PHE A 317 7.22 -17.14 5.24
C PHE A 317 7.68 -15.99 4.34
N ARG A 318 7.41 -14.74 4.73
CA ARG A 318 7.92 -13.56 4.02
C ARG A 318 9.44 -13.53 4.01
N ALA A 319 10.10 -13.78 5.14
CA ALA A 319 11.55 -13.86 5.25
C ALA A 319 12.13 -14.93 4.32
N ALA A 320 11.51 -16.11 4.28
CA ALA A 320 11.88 -17.16 3.34
C ALA A 320 11.74 -16.70 1.88
N GLY A 321 10.65 -15.99 1.54
CA GLY A 321 10.44 -15.39 0.22
C GLY A 321 11.55 -14.40 -0.16
N VAL A 322 11.95 -13.49 0.75
CA VAL A 322 13.07 -12.56 0.53
C VAL A 322 14.38 -13.29 0.32
N LEU A 323 14.66 -14.32 1.13
CA LEU A 323 15.87 -15.15 0.98
C LEU A 323 15.89 -15.85 -0.38
N LEU A 324 14.76 -16.38 -0.85
CA LEU A 324 14.64 -16.98 -2.18
C LEU A 324 14.97 -15.99 -3.30
N CYS A 325 14.54 -14.74 -3.18
CA CYS A 325 14.85 -13.68 -4.16
C CYS A 325 16.34 -13.38 -4.26
N THR A 326 17.07 -13.56 -3.15
CA THR A 326 18.52 -13.30 -3.07
C THR A 326 19.38 -14.52 -3.40
N VAL A 327 18.79 -15.66 -3.74
CA VAL A 327 19.53 -16.85 -4.22
C VAL A 327 20.20 -16.52 -5.56
N LYS A 328 21.44 -17.01 -5.74
CA LYS A 328 22.29 -16.75 -6.92
C LYS A 328 22.65 -15.26 -7.10
N THR A 329 22.75 -14.50 -5.99
CA THR A 329 23.32 -13.16 -5.95
C THR A 329 24.66 -13.19 -5.20
N ASN A 330 25.49 -12.17 -5.45
CA ASN A 330 26.77 -11.99 -4.75
C ASN A 330 26.59 -11.40 -3.33
N LEU A 331 25.36 -11.45 -2.77
CA LEU A 331 25.09 -10.94 -1.43
C LEU A 331 25.59 -11.92 -0.36
N THR A 332 26.30 -11.40 0.62
CA THR A 332 26.69 -12.13 1.83
C THR A 332 25.46 -12.45 2.69
N TRP A 333 25.58 -13.38 3.61
CA TRP A 333 24.49 -13.74 4.51
C TRP A 333 24.00 -12.54 5.36
N LYS A 334 24.92 -11.64 5.77
CA LYS A 334 24.60 -10.42 6.49
C LYS A 334 23.73 -9.47 5.65
N GLU A 335 24.09 -9.27 4.40
CA GLU A 335 23.34 -8.43 3.47
C GLU A 335 21.95 -9.01 3.16
N ARG A 336 21.83 -10.34 3.03
CA ARG A 336 20.53 -11.02 2.88
C ARG A 336 19.64 -10.83 4.10
N LEU A 337 20.22 -10.93 5.31
CA LEU A 337 19.50 -10.65 6.55
C LEU A 337 19.01 -9.20 6.60
N PHE A 338 19.81 -8.25 6.13
CA PHE A 338 19.38 -6.87 6.00
C PHE A 338 18.18 -6.72 5.06
N CYS A 339 18.18 -7.40 3.90
CA CYS A 339 17.04 -7.40 2.98
C CYS A 339 15.77 -7.95 3.67
N VAL A 340 15.89 -9.02 4.46
CA VAL A 340 14.76 -9.55 5.25
C VAL A 340 14.22 -8.49 6.20
N ILE A 341 15.08 -7.86 7.00
CA ILE A 341 14.67 -6.83 7.96
C ILE A 341 14.00 -5.64 7.26
N ALA A 342 14.53 -5.22 6.11
CA ALA A 342 13.98 -4.11 5.34
C ALA A 342 12.59 -4.42 4.73
N TYR A 343 12.24 -5.69 4.56
CA TYR A 343 10.95 -6.14 4.01
C TYR A 343 9.90 -6.50 5.08
N LEU A 344 10.18 -6.27 6.39
CA LEU A 344 9.22 -6.53 7.47
C LEU A 344 8.15 -5.44 7.62
N PRO A 345 8.44 -4.12 7.43
CA PRO A 345 7.49 -3.07 7.81
C PRO A 345 6.19 -3.12 7.00
N LYS A 346 5.07 -3.03 7.68
CA LYS A 346 3.72 -2.90 7.11
C LYS A 346 3.12 -1.59 7.58
N ALA A 347 2.46 -0.84 6.69
CA ALA A 347 1.77 0.39 7.08
C ALA A 347 0.74 0.89 6.04
N THR A 348 1.19 1.50 4.94
CA THR A 348 0.34 2.29 4.03
C THR A 348 -0.71 1.48 3.31
N VAL A 349 -0.32 0.35 2.72
CA VAL A 349 -1.25 -0.52 1.98
C VAL A 349 -2.24 -1.18 2.93
N GLN A 350 -1.75 -1.70 4.07
CA GLN A 350 -2.60 -2.31 5.10
C GLN A 350 -3.68 -1.35 5.62
N ALA A 351 -3.31 -0.09 5.86
CA ALA A 351 -4.27 0.92 6.25
C ALA A 351 -5.26 1.26 5.11
N ALA A 352 -4.75 1.34 3.88
CA ALA A 352 -5.56 1.72 2.73
C ALA A 352 -6.62 0.67 2.38
N ILE A 353 -6.25 -0.62 2.35
CA ILE A 353 -7.15 -1.70 1.94
C ILE A 353 -7.68 -2.57 3.10
N GLY A 354 -7.09 -2.48 4.30
CA GLY A 354 -7.49 -3.32 5.45
C GLY A 354 -8.92 -3.11 5.93
N SER A 355 -9.48 -1.93 5.70
CA SER A 355 -10.88 -1.62 6.04
C SER A 355 -11.88 -1.90 4.90
N VAL A 356 -11.40 -2.22 3.71
CA VAL A 356 -12.26 -2.45 2.53
C VAL A 356 -13.15 -3.68 2.71
N PRO A 357 -12.66 -4.84 3.21
CA PRO A 357 -13.51 -5.99 3.47
C PRO A 357 -14.66 -5.70 4.46
N LEU A 358 -14.39 -4.87 5.47
CA LEU A 358 -15.41 -4.42 6.41
C LEU A 358 -16.46 -3.52 5.73
N ALA A 359 -16.01 -2.56 4.94
CA ALA A 359 -16.89 -1.67 4.17
C ALA A 359 -17.72 -2.42 3.11
N ALA A 360 -17.18 -3.52 2.59
CA ALA A 360 -17.86 -4.42 1.66
C ALA A 360 -18.83 -5.40 2.34
N GLY A 361 -18.99 -5.35 3.66
CA GLY A 361 -19.92 -6.20 4.42
C GLY A 361 -19.47 -7.66 4.58
N LEU A 362 -18.19 -7.97 4.35
CA LEU A 362 -17.68 -9.34 4.52
C LEU A 362 -17.61 -9.73 6.01
N ALA A 363 -17.97 -10.98 6.32
CA ALA A 363 -17.95 -11.51 7.69
C ALA A 363 -16.56 -11.40 8.34
N CYS A 364 -15.49 -11.58 7.55
CA CYS A 364 -14.11 -11.44 8.00
C CYS A 364 -13.64 -9.98 8.14
N GLY A 365 -14.45 -8.98 7.74
CA GLY A 365 -14.01 -7.58 7.64
C GLY A 365 -13.42 -7.04 8.94
N GLN A 366 -14.05 -7.33 10.07
CA GLN A 366 -13.61 -6.85 11.39
C GLN A 366 -12.26 -7.48 11.81
N ILE A 367 -12.09 -8.78 11.58
CA ILE A 367 -10.83 -9.45 11.93
C ILE A 367 -9.69 -9.03 11.00
N VAL A 368 -9.96 -8.86 9.69
CA VAL A 368 -8.97 -8.36 8.73
C VAL A 368 -8.48 -6.98 9.12
N LEU A 369 -9.39 -6.05 9.46
CA LEU A 369 -9.02 -4.71 9.91
C LEU A 369 -8.19 -4.75 11.20
N SER A 370 -8.61 -5.54 12.18
CA SER A 370 -7.93 -5.66 13.47
C SER A 370 -6.50 -6.22 13.31
N VAL A 371 -6.34 -7.28 12.49
CA VAL A 371 -5.03 -7.87 12.22
C VAL A 371 -4.15 -6.90 11.41
N ALA A 372 -4.74 -6.16 10.46
CA ALA A 372 -4.00 -5.16 9.67
C ALA A 372 -3.44 -4.05 10.57
N VAL A 373 -4.25 -3.50 11.47
CA VAL A 373 -3.81 -2.44 12.40
C VAL A 373 -2.77 -2.99 13.38
N LEU A 374 -2.99 -4.18 13.94
CA LEU A 374 -2.00 -4.82 14.82
C LEU A 374 -0.67 -5.06 14.08
N ALA A 375 -0.72 -5.52 12.83
CA ALA A 375 0.47 -5.71 12.01
C ALA A 375 1.23 -4.39 11.79
N ILE A 376 0.55 -3.28 11.54
CA ILE A 376 1.17 -1.95 11.41
C ILE A 376 1.86 -1.57 12.72
N ILE A 377 1.14 -1.64 13.85
CA ILE A 377 1.66 -1.23 15.16
C ILE A 377 2.90 -2.04 15.55
N VAL A 378 2.94 -3.32 15.22
CA VAL A 378 4.06 -4.22 15.56
C VAL A 378 5.19 -4.09 14.56
N THR A 379 4.92 -4.22 13.25
CA THR A 379 5.98 -4.40 12.26
C THR A 379 6.60 -3.10 11.77
N ALA A 380 5.85 -1.98 11.75
CA ALA A 380 6.41 -0.70 11.31
C ALA A 380 7.53 -0.20 12.23
N PRO A 381 7.40 -0.21 13.58
CA PRO A 381 8.51 0.12 14.48
C PRO A 381 9.64 -0.90 14.40
N LEU A 382 9.31 -2.20 14.42
CA LEU A 382 10.32 -3.27 14.37
C LEU A 382 11.20 -3.16 13.12
N GLY A 383 10.59 -2.96 11.96
CA GLY A 383 11.34 -2.79 10.73
C GLY A 383 12.12 -1.47 10.68
N ALA A 384 11.52 -0.37 11.14
CA ALA A 384 12.18 0.93 11.23
C ALA A 384 13.44 0.87 12.11
N ILE A 385 13.28 0.42 13.35
CA ILE A 385 14.39 0.27 14.31
C ILE A 385 15.37 -0.80 13.81
N GLY A 386 14.86 -1.91 13.26
CA GLY A 386 15.69 -2.96 12.70
C GLY A 386 16.65 -2.44 11.63
N ILE A 387 16.16 -1.67 10.65
CA ILE A 387 17.00 -1.04 9.62
C ILE A 387 18.01 -0.09 10.27
N ASP A 388 17.53 0.83 11.12
CA ASP A 388 18.36 1.89 11.71
C ASP A 388 19.47 1.36 12.64
N CYS A 389 19.24 0.23 13.33
CA CYS A 389 20.21 -0.38 14.23
C CYS A 389 21.19 -1.34 13.54
N THR A 390 20.81 -1.91 12.37
CA THR A 390 21.57 -3.02 11.78
C THR A 390 22.38 -2.64 10.56
N TYR A 391 22.04 -1.55 9.83
CA TYR A 391 22.67 -1.24 8.56
C TYR A 391 24.20 -1.14 8.63
N LYS A 392 24.77 -0.51 9.68
CA LYS A 392 26.22 -0.39 9.87
C LYS A 392 26.94 -1.72 10.13
N ARG A 393 26.20 -2.74 10.62
CA ARG A 393 26.76 -4.06 10.94
C ARG A 393 26.56 -5.08 9.81
N LEU A 394 25.51 -4.90 9.04
CA LEU A 394 25.08 -5.86 8.01
C LEU A 394 25.44 -5.42 6.59
N LEU A 395 25.61 -4.12 6.35
CA LEU A 395 26.03 -3.57 5.06
C LEU A 395 27.46 -3.03 5.14
N THR A 396 28.14 -3.04 4.01
CA THR A 396 29.46 -2.41 3.83
C THR A 396 29.29 -0.94 3.46
N GLU A 397 30.15 -0.09 3.99
CA GLU A 397 30.27 1.30 3.56
C GLU A 397 31.18 1.34 2.35
N ASP A 398 30.69 1.85 1.22
CA ASP A 398 31.44 1.93 0.00
C ASP A 398 32.40 3.12 0.11
N LYS A 399 33.69 2.87 0.12
CA LYS A 399 34.68 3.91 0.04
C LYS A 399 34.60 4.53 -1.35
N THR A 400 34.14 5.78 -1.40
CA THR A 400 34.25 6.60 -2.61
C THR A 400 35.72 6.68 -2.99
N HIS A 401 36.07 6.10 -4.17
CA HIS A 401 37.32 6.39 -4.85
C HIS A 401 37.24 7.72 -5.55
#